data_f4dbdd58e5b606c3ed89c316c93588c4
#
_entry.id   f4dbdd58e5b606c3ed89c316c93588c4
#
_cell.length_a   1.000
_cell.length_b   1.000
_cell.length_c   1.000
_cell.angle_alpha   90.00
_cell.angle_beta   90.00
_cell.angle_gamma   90.00
#
_symmetry.space_group_name_H-M   'P 1'
#
loop_
_entity.id
_entity.type
_entity.pdbx_description
1 polymer ?
#
loop_
_entity_poly.entity_id
_entity_poly.type
_entity_poly.pdbx_seq_one_letter_code
_entity_poly.pdbx_strand_id
1 'polypeptide(L)'
;VSFRSSDAIRNLLASIPGSTSHPVDIVVVDNVPGGDKELVEALVGSTARIVHRPDNPGYGGGINAGVASLNPDIGWIFVVNPDVTLDSGSLDELVRVGHREPTIGALGPRIRDQNGIIYPSARAIPSLRLGVGHALLGDLAPANPWTRHYHQSADYAIERDAGWLSGACILLRRTAFDAVGGFDDGFFMYFEDVDLGFRLGLGGWRNVFVPSAAVEHEGGHSTRQHSTSMIAAHHASARRWVDKRYSGIVWWPVRFIVMVGLRLRESAKTRQR
;
A
#
# COMPACT_ATOMS: atom_id res chain seq x y z
N VAL A 1 -0.28 -2.96 -10.38
CA VAL A 1 -0.92 -4.29 -10.41
C VAL A 1 -2.37 -4.11 -10.80
N SER A 2 -2.85 -4.82 -11.78
CA SER A 2 -4.23 -4.78 -12.29
C SER A 2 -4.96 -6.09 -11.98
N PHE A 3 -6.21 -5.97 -11.56
CA PHE A 3 -7.15 -7.07 -11.47
C PHE A 3 -8.53 -6.55 -11.90
N ARG A 4 -8.87 -6.69 -13.19
CA ARG A 4 -10.09 -6.16 -13.82
C ARG A 4 -10.26 -4.66 -13.61
N SER A 5 -9.20 -3.89 -13.85
CA SER A 5 -9.15 -2.45 -13.62
C SER A 5 -8.77 -1.66 -14.89
N SER A 6 -9.10 -2.21 -16.05
CA SER A 6 -8.70 -1.69 -17.36
C SER A 6 -9.19 -0.26 -17.63
N ASP A 7 -10.38 0.11 -17.18
CA ASP A 7 -10.91 1.46 -17.36
C ASP A 7 -10.14 2.50 -16.56
N ALA A 8 -9.81 2.16 -15.31
CA ALA A 8 -9.08 3.06 -14.42
C ALA A 8 -7.64 3.32 -14.91
N ILE A 9 -6.98 2.30 -15.48
CA ILE A 9 -5.58 2.40 -15.89
C ILE A 9 -5.35 3.42 -17.02
N ARG A 10 -6.36 3.69 -17.86
CA ARG A 10 -6.27 4.72 -18.92
C ARG A 10 -6.07 6.11 -18.31
N ASN A 11 -6.81 6.43 -17.25
CA ASN A 11 -6.69 7.71 -16.55
C ASN A 11 -5.33 7.86 -15.89
N LEU A 12 -4.85 6.80 -15.24
CA LEU A 12 -3.50 6.77 -14.66
C LEU A 12 -2.45 7.05 -15.74
N LEU A 13 -2.45 6.29 -16.85
CA LEU A 13 -1.48 6.45 -17.93
C LEU A 13 -1.51 7.85 -18.54
N ALA A 14 -2.69 8.43 -18.71
CA ALA A 14 -2.86 9.80 -19.22
C ALA A 14 -2.29 10.87 -18.27
N SER A 15 -2.24 10.59 -16.95
CA SER A 15 -1.72 11.53 -15.95
C SER A 15 -0.19 11.49 -15.79
N ILE A 16 0.47 10.40 -16.21
CA ILE A 16 1.94 10.23 -16.04
C ILE A 16 2.73 11.34 -16.71
N PRO A 17 2.50 11.71 -17.99
CA PRO A 17 3.32 12.74 -18.64
C PRO A 17 3.30 14.11 -17.96
N GLY A 18 2.21 14.44 -17.28
CA GLY A 18 2.10 15.69 -16.52
C GLY A 18 2.74 15.62 -15.12
N SER A 19 2.97 14.43 -14.60
CA SER A 19 3.46 14.22 -13.23
C SER A 19 4.99 14.25 -13.11
N THR A 20 5.71 14.02 -14.22
CA THR A 20 7.18 13.95 -14.24
C THR A 20 7.76 14.41 -15.55
N SER A 21 8.93 15.04 -15.48
CA SER A 21 9.80 15.38 -16.60
C SER A 21 10.82 14.26 -16.93
N HIS A 22 10.90 13.24 -16.06
CA HIS A 22 11.85 12.14 -16.23
C HIS A 22 11.27 11.01 -17.11
N PRO A 23 12.11 10.29 -17.87
CA PRO A 23 11.66 9.10 -18.57
C PRO A 23 11.24 8.03 -17.57
N VAL A 24 10.13 7.34 -17.88
CA VAL A 24 9.58 6.28 -17.06
C VAL A 24 9.52 4.96 -17.83
N ASP A 25 9.86 3.85 -17.18
CA ASP A 25 9.62 2.49 -17.66
C ASP A 25 8.33 1.97 -16.97
N ILE A 26 7.29 1.68 -17.76
CA ILE A 26 5.97 1.34 -17.23
C ILE A 26 5.73 -0.16 -17.38
N VAL A 27 5.44 -0.80 -16.25
CA VAL A 27 5.06 -2.22 -16.19
C VAL A 27 3.69 -2.35 -15.53
N VAL A 28 2.78 -2.97 -16.24
CA VAL A 28 1.46 -3.36 -15.72
C VAL A 28 1.46 -4.85 -15.44
N VAL A 29 1.22 -5.23 -14.20
CA VAL A 29 1.12 -6.64 -13.82
C VAL A 29 -0.35 -7.05 -13.82
N ASP A 30 -0.70 -7.98 -14.70
CA ASP A 30 -2.03 -8.54 -14.82
C ASP A 30 -2.16 -9.79 -13.95
N ASN A 31 -2.95 -9.67 -12.87
CA ASN A 31 -3.22 -10.76 -11.92
C ASN A 31 -4.51 -11.53 -12.25
N VAL A 32 -5.14 -11.29 -13.43
CA VAL A 32 -6.35 -12.01 -13.81
C VAL A 32 -6.01 -13.41 -14.31
N PRO A 33 -6.55 -14.48 -13.69
CA PRO A 33 -6.40 -15.82 -14.23
C PRO A 33 -6.94 -15.90 -15.67
N GLY A 34 -6.09 -16.33 -16.62
CA GLY A 34 -6.41 -16.38 -18.04
C GLY A 34 -6.17 -15.07 -18.81
N GLY A 35 -5.72 -14.02 -18.13
CA GLY A 35 -5.42 -12.71 -18.69
C GLY A 35 -6.65 -11.80 -18.85
N ASP A 36 -6.39 -10.50 -18.83
CA ASP A 36 -7.40 -9.44 -18.98
C ASP A 36 -7.30 -8.85 -20.40
N LYS A 37 -8.24 -9.24 -21.29
CA LYS A 37 -8.25 -8.76 -22.68
C LYS A 37 -8.54 -7.25 -22.76
N GLU A 38 -9.40 -6.75 -21.88
CA GLU A 38 -9.74 -5.32 -21.81
C GLU A 38 -8.53 -4.49 -21.38
N LEU A 39 -7.65 -5.06 -20.52
CA LEU A 39 -6.39 -4.43 -20.16
C LEU A 39 -5.46 -4.30 -21.37
N VAL A 40 -5.35 -5.34 -22.20
CA VAL A 40 -4.52 -5.29 -23.41
C VAL A 40 -5.02 -4.16 -24.34
N GLU A 41 -6.35 -4.06 -24.55
CA GLU A 41 -6.95 -2.99 -25.33
C GLU A 41 -6.73 -1.60 -24.71
N ALA A 42 -6.80 -1.51 -23.38
CA ALA A 42 -6.56 -0.25 -22.64
C ALA A 42 -5.14 0.29 -22.81
N LEU A 43 -4.17 -0.61 -23.06
CA LEU A 43 -2.75 -0.28 -23.20
C LEU A 43 -2.32 -0.04 -24.67
N VAL A 44 -3.21 -0.20 -25.63
CA VAL A 44 -2.90 0.06 -27.06
C VAL A 44 -2.43 1.51 -27.21
N GLY A 45 -1.27 1.67 -27.86
CA GLY A 45 -0.66 2.99 -28.09
C GLY A 45 0.15 3.52 -26.88
N SER A 46 0.19 2.83 -25.74
CA SER A 46 1.07 3.14 -24.63
C SER A 46 2.44 2.46 -24.78
N THR A 47 3.44 2.95 -24.02
CA THR A 47 4.76 2.30 -23.89
C THR A 47 4.80 1.25 -22.79
N ALA A 48 3.67 0.98 -22.13
CA ALA A 48 3.59 0.05 -21.01
C ALA A 48 3.76 -1.40 -21.46
N ARG A 49 4.54 -2.15 -20.68
CA ARG A 49 4.70 -3.60 -20.84
C ARG A 49 3.76 -4.35 -19.89
N ILE A 50 3.28 -5.52 -20.30
CA ILE A 50 2.42 -6.37 -19.48
C ILE A 50 3.24 -7.55 -18.96
N VAL A 51 3.12 -7.83 -17.65
CA VAL A 51 3.58 -9.05 -17.00
C VAL A 51 2.36 -9.83 -16.53
N HIS A 52 2.11 -11.01 -17.11
CA HIS A 52 0.98 -11.84 -16.71
C HIS A 52 1.34 -12.72 -15.50
N ARG A 53 0.47 -12.69 -14.49
CA ARG A 53 0.55 -13.52 -13.27
C ARG A 53 -0.78 -14.25 -13.06
N PRO A 54 -1.04 -15.32 -13.86
CA PRO A 54 -2.30 -16.06 -13.80
C PRO A 54 -2.51 -16.81 -12.48
N ASP A 55 -1.44 -16.99 -11.71
CA ASP A 55 -1.45 -17.53 -10.34
C ASP A 55 -1.98 -16.54 -9.29
N ASN A 56 -2.17 -15.27 -9.67
CA ASN A 56 -2.62 -14.19 -8.79
C ASN A 56 -1.93 -14.19 -7.41
N PRO A 57 -0.65 -13.82 -7.34
CA PRO A 57 0.11 -13.85 -6.09
C PRO A 57 -0.30 -12.75 -5.09
N GLY A 58 -1.37 -12.04 -5.36
CA GLY A 58 -1.81 -10.87 -4.59
C GLY A 58 -1.09 -9.59 -5.00
N TYR A 59 -1.29 -8.54 -4.20
CA TYR A 59 -0.79 -7.21 -4.54
C TYR A 59 0.73 -7.12 -4.47
N GLY A 60 1.32 -7.49 -3.32
CA GLY A 60 2.77 -7.44 -3.11
C GLY A 60 3.55 -8.36 -4.04
N GLY A 61 3.07 -9.60 -4.22
CA GLY A 61 3.68 -10.55 -5.16
C GLY A 61 3.60 -10.09 -6.61
N GLY A 62 2.50 -9.43 -7.01
CA GLY A 62 2.39 -8.77 -8.30
C GLY A 62 3.42 -7.66 -8.48
N ILE A 63 3.60 -6.80 -7.48
CA ILE A 63 4.62 -5.74 -7.51
C ILE A 63 6.02 -6.33 -7.66
N ASN A 64 6.36 -7.36 -6.87
CA ASN A 64 7.66 -8.02 -6.96
C ASN A 64 7.93 -8.54 -8.39
N ALA A 65 6.92 -9.16 -9.02
CA ALA A 65 7.02 -9.63 -10.40
C ALA A 65 7.23 -8.47 -11.41
N GLY A 66 6.52 -7.37 -11.21
CA GLY A 66 6.71 -6.15 -12.01
C GLY A 66 8.12 -5.59 -11.87
N VAL A 67 8.59 -5.44 -10.64
CA VAL A 67 9.94 -4.92 -10.34
C VAL A 67 11.03 -5.81 -10.93
N ALA A 68 10.86 -7.12 -10.89
CA ALA A 68 11.81 -8.08 -11.49
C ALA A 68 11.94 -7.92 -13.02
N SER A 69 10.94 -7.32 -13.68
CA SER A 69 10.96 -7.05 -15.12
C SER A 69 11.50 -5.67 -15.51
N LEU A 70 11.71 -4.77 -14.53
CA LEU A 70 12.28 -3.45 -14.77
C LEU A 70 13.78 -3.53 -15.06
N ASN A 71 14.30 -2.50 -15.74
CA ASN A 71 15.74 -2.35 -15.87
C ASN A 71 16.39 -2.28 -14.47
N PRO A 72 17.42 -3.10 -14.19
CA PRO A 72 18.12 -3.12 -12.90
C PRO A 72 18.75 -1.77 -12.52
N ASP A 73 19.09 -0.92 -13.49
CA ASP A 73 19.73 0.38 -13.25
C ASP A 73 18.74 1.48 -12.82
N ILE A 74 17.45 1.20 -12.77
CA ILE A 74 16.43 2.14 -12.28
C ILE A 74 16.63 2.40 -10.78
N GLY A 75 16.86 3.67 -10.43
CA GLY A 75 17.11 4.09 -9.05
C GLY A 75 15.85 4.18 -8.18
N TRP A 76 14.68 4.35 -8.79
CA TRP A 76 13.40 4.54 -8.13
C TRP A 76 12.32 3.63 -8.70
N ILE A 77 11.51 3.04 -7.83
CA ILE A 77 10.35 2.21 -8.17
C ILE A 77 9.11 2.97 -7.72
N PHE A 78 8.25 3.34 -8.65
CA PHE A 78 6.98 3.97 -8.34
C PHE A 78 5.86 2.93 -8.40
N VAL A 79 5.32 2.57 -7.23
CA VAL A 79 4.17 1.67 -7.11
C VAL A 79 2.92 2.51 -7.01
N VAL A 80 1.95 2.22 -7.88
CA VAL A 80 0.71 2.99 -7.96
C VAL A 80 -0.46 2.08 -8.32
N ASN A 81 -1.62 2.32 -7.69
CA ASN A 81 -2.87 1.65 -8.04
C ASN A 81 -3.41 2.14 -9.39
N PRO A 82 -4.13 1.28 -10.13
CA PRO A 82 -4.72 1.66 -11.42
C PRO A 82 -5.70 2.82 -11.34
N ASP A 83 -6.38 3.00 -10.20
CA ASP A 83 -7.41 4.01 -9.93
C ASP A 83 -6.85 5.29 -9.27
N VAL A 84 -5.58 5.57 -9.49
CA VAL A 84 -4.92 6.81 -9.09
C VAL A 84 -4.74 7.72 -10.29
N THR A 85 -4.99 9.01 -10.09
CA THR A 85 -4.65 10.09 -11.01
C THR A 85 -3.56 10.97 -10.38
N LEU A 86 -2.47 11.18 -11.10
CA LEU A 86 -1.31 11.92 -10.63
C LEU A 86 -1.49 13.41 -10.88
N ASP A 87 -1.22 14.25 -9.87
CA ASP A 87 -1.18 15.70 -10.05
C ASP A 87 0.10 16.11 -10.81
N SER A 88 0.02 17.27 -11.46
CA SER A 88 1.16 17.83 -12.19
C SER A 88 2.39 17.96 -11.28
N GLY A 89 3.54 17.46 -11.74
CA GLY A 89 4.81 17.51 -11.01
C GLY A 89 4.89 16.64 -9.75
N SER A 90 3.87 15.85 -9.44
CA SER A 90 3.83 15.07 -8.19
C SER A 90 4.95 14.04 -8.08
N LEU A 91 5.29 13.36 -9.17
CA LEU A 91 6.36 12.37 -9.16
C LEU A 91 7.74 13.04 -9.10
N ASP A 92 7.93 14.14 -9.81
CA ASP A 92 9.18 14.94 -9.74
C ASP A 92 9.42 15.43 -8.31
N GLU A 93 8.36 15.86 -7.60
CA GLU A 93 8.47 16.32 -6.22
C GLU A 93 8.86 15.17 -5.26
N LEU A 94 8.30 13.98 -5.42
CA LEU A 94 8.70 12.81 -4.64
C LEU A 94 10.19 12.48 -4.86
N VAL A 95 10.63 12.45 -6.12
CA VAL A 95 12.03 12.18 -6.48
C VAL A 95 12.95 13.26 -5.90
N ARG A 96 12.57 14.55 -6.02
CA ARG A 96 13.32 15.68 -5.47
C ARG A 96 13.53 15.56 -3.95
N VAL A 97 12.47 15.20 -3.21
CA VAL A 97 12.57 14.96 -1.76
C VAL A 97 13.44 13.76 -1.47
N GLY A 98 13.30 12.67 -2.23
CA GLY A 98 14.08 11.45 -2.04
C GLY A 98 15.59 11.67 -2.25
N HIS A 99 15.98 12.64 -3.08
CA HIS A 99 17.39 12.99 -3.27
C HIS A 99 18.00 13.83 -2.15
N ARG A 100 17.20 14.40 -1.23
CA ARG A 100 17.73 15.21 -0.13
C ARG A 100 18.59 14.39 0.84
N GLU A 101 18.20 13.13 1.09
CA GLU A 101 18.90 12.28 2.02
C GLU A 101 18.97 10.83 1.51
N PRO A 102 20.15 10.19 1.57
CA PRO A 102 20.33 8.82 1.10
C PRO A 102 19.60 7.77 1.96
N THR A 103 19.20 8.13 3.19
CA THR A 103 18.47 7.26 4.13
C THR A 103 16.98 7.18 3.85
N ILE A 104 16.44 8.04 2.98
CA ILE A 104 15.04 7.96 2.57
C ILE A 104 14.85 6.75 1.65
N GLY A 105 14.11 5.75 2.13
CA GLY A 105 13.84 4.50 1.42
C GLY A 105 12.47 4.50 0.74
N ALA A 106 11.49 5.21 1.30
CA ALA A 106 10.14 5.28 0.77
C ALA A 106 9.55 6.69 0.93
N LEU A 107 8.76 7.13 -0.06
CA LEU A 107 8.07 8.40 -0.06
C LEU A 107 6.60 8.20 -0.47
N GLY A 108 5.68 8.81 0.27
CA GLY A 108 4.25 8.76 -0.03
C GLY A 108 3.66 10.15 -0.22
N PRO A 109 2.88 10.38 -1.28
CA PRO A 109 2.21 11.65 -1.51
C PRO A 109 0.99 11.81 -0.60
N ARG A 110 0.45 13.02 -0.58
CA ARG A 110 -0.90 13.28 -0.09
C ARG A 110 -1.90 12.66 -1.07
N ILE A 111 -2.68 11.71 -0.56
CA ILE A 111 -3.75 11.07 -1.31
C ILE A 111 -5.08 11.72 -0.92
N ARG A 112 -5.88 12.14 -1.90
CA ARG A 112 -7.25 12.61 -1.71
C ARG A 112 -8.24 11.79 -2.52
N ASP A 113 -9.48 11.72 -2.09
CA ASP A 113 -10.57 11.19 -2.90
C ASP A 113 -11.11 12.25 -3.89
N GLN A 114 -12.08 11.88 -4.70
CA GLN A 114 -12.76 12.75 -5.68
C GLN A 114 -13.46 13.96 -5.04
N ASN A 115 -13.77 13.90 -3.74
CA ASN A 115 -14.37 14.99 -2.98
C ASN A 115 -13.33 15.88 -2.29
N GLY A 116 -12.04 15.61 -2.50
CA GLY A 116 -10.94 16.33 -1.85
C GLY A 116 -10.67 15.89 -0.41
N ILE A 117 -11.33 14.83 0.07
CA ILE A 117 -11.11 14.30 1.42
C ILE A 117 -9.77 13.58 1.46
N ILE A 118 -8.91 13.99 2.42
CA ILE A 118 -7.58 13.41 2.55
C ILE A 118 -7.68 11.99 3.13
N TYR A 119 -7.12 11.03 2.39
CA TYR A 119 -6.95 9.65 2.85
C TYR A 119 -5.71 9.57 3.76
N PRO A 120 -5.80 8.94 4.94
CA PRO A 120 -4.68 8.80 5.85
C PRO A 120 -3.67 7.76 5.31
N SER A 121 -2.82 8.18 4.37
CA SER A 121 -1.85 7.34 3.66
C SER A 121 -0.51 7.13 4.39
N ALA A 122 -0.27 7.88 5.47
CA ALA A 122 0.97 7.83 6.25
C ALA A 122 0.65 7.64 7.73
N ARG A 123 1.00 6.49 8.29
CA ARG A 123 0.58 6.07 9.64
C ARG A 123 1.74 5.52 10.47
N ALA A 124 1.54 5.44 11.78
CA ALA A 124 2.42 4.69 12.68
C ALA A 124 2.28 3.18 12.47
N ILE A 125 3.35 2.43 12.77
CA ILE A 125 3.27 0.95 12.75
C ILE A 125 2.23 0.48 13.77
N PRO A 126 1.28 -0.38 13.36
CA PRO A 126 0.30 -0.94 14.28
C PRO A 126 0.98 -1.71 15.41
N SER A 127 0.67 -1.37 16.66
CA SER A 127 1.17 -2.07 17.83
C SER A 127 0.01 -2.71 18.61
N LEU A 128 0.30 -3.80 19.33
CA LEU A 128 -0.71 -4.44 20.19
C LEU A 128 -1.26 -3.48 21.24
N ARG A 129 -0.42 -2.58 21.78
CA ARG A 129 -0.87 -1.57 22.76
C ARG A 129 -1.94 -0.64 22.18
N LEU A 130 -1.73 -0.15 20.96
CA LEU A 130 -2.68 0.70 20.25
C LEU A 130 -3.88 -0.09 19.76
N GLY A 131 -3.66 -1.28 19.20
CA GLY A 131 -4.72 -2.14 18.66
C GLY A 131 -5.63 -2.70 19.73
N VAL A 132 -5.09 -3.15 20.86
CA VAL A 132 -5.90 -3.66 22.01
C VAL A 132 -6.65 -2.50 22.69
N GLY A 133 -5.98 -1.35 22.89
CA GLY A 133 -6.65 -0.18 23.47
C GLY A 133 -7.80 0.33 22.60
N HIS A 134 -7.59 0.40 21.29
CA HIS A 134 -8.66 0.78 20.35
C HIS A 134 -9.77 -0.28 20.26
N ALA A 135 -9.43 -1.56 20.18
CA ALA A 135 -10.42 -2.64 20.07
C ALA A 135 -11.28 -2.80 21.33
N LEU A 136 -10.72 -2.55 22.52
CA LEU A 136 -11.45 -2.63 23.79
C LEU A 136 -12.24 -1.36 24.12
N LEU A 137 -11.75 -0.20 23.75
CA LEU A 137 -12.29 1.10 24.17
C LEU A 137 -12.83 1.94 23.02
N GLY A 138 -12.58 1.57 21.77
CA GLY A 138 -12.96 2.36 20.60
C GLY A 138 -14.47 2.58 20.50
N ASP A 139 -15.24 1.51 20.72
CA ASP A 139 -16.70 1.56 20.64
C ASP A 139 -17.33 2.13 21.91
N LEU A 140 -16.68 1.95 23.08
CA LEU A 140 -17.17 2.43 24.39
C LEU A 140 -16.78 3.89 24.68
N ALA A 141 -15.65 4.33 24.15
CA ALA A 141 -15.12 5.68 24.33
C ALA A 141 -14.39 6.17 23.07
N PRO A 142 -15.11 6.58 22.01
CA PRO A 142 -14.50 6.97 20.72
C PRO A 142 -13.44 8.08 20.83
N ALA A 143 -13.54 8.91 21.88
CA ALA A 143 -12.61 10.00 22.14
C ALA A 143 -11.42 9.62 23.04
N ASN A 144 -11.23 8.32 23.37
CA ASN A 144 -10.11 7.91 24.20
C ASN A 144 -8.74 8.18 23.53
N PRO A 145 -7.66 8.36 24.32
CA PRO A 145 -6.34 8.73 23.79
C PRO A 145 -5.78 7.71 22.78
N TRP A 146 -6.06 6.40 22.93
CA TRP A 146 -5.60 5.35 22.04
C TRP A 146 -6.31 5.40 20.69
N THR A 147 -7.64 5.63 20.69
CA THR A 147 -8.41 5.81 19.46
C THR A 147 -8.03 7.09 18.75
N ARG A 148 -7.86 8.19 19.51
CA ARG A 148 -7.32 9.45 18.95
C ARG A 148 -5.92 9.28 18.39
N HIS A 149 -5.03 8.56 19.04
CA HIS A 149 -3.68 8.32 18.54
C HIS A 149 -3.68 7.36 17.33
N TYR A 150 -4.59 6.40 17.30
CA TYR A 150 -4.78 5.51 16.14
C TYR A 150 -5.37 6.23 14.93
N HIS A 151 -6.34 7.11 15.16
CA HIS A 151 -6.92 8.00 14.16
C HIS A 151 -6.26 9.36 14.12
N GLN A 152 -5.23 9.59 14.97
CA GLN A 152 -4.64 10.91 15.02
C GLN A 152 -4.43 11.38 13.60
N SER A 153 -5.21 12.41 13.29
CA SER A 153 -4.98 13.31 12.19
C SER A 153 -3.51 13.74 12.28
N ALA A 154 -2.63 12.88 11.77
CA ALA A 154 -1.32 13.33 11.42
C ALA A 154 -1.53 14.57 10.59
N ASP A 155 -0.81 15.64 10.90
CA ASP A 155 -0.90 16.85 10.11
C ASP A 155 -0.50 16.51 8.67
N TYR A 156 -1.50 16.44 7.80
CA TYR A 156 -1.31 16.15 6.38
C TYR A 156 -0.86 17.40 5.60
N ALA A 157 -0.55 18.49 6.28
CA ALA A 157 0.06 19.68 5.71
C ALA A 157 1.59 19.67 5.81
N ILE A 158 2.18 18.84 6.69
CA ILE A 158 3.61 18.88 7.03
C ILE A 158 4.31 17.60 6.57
N GLU A 159 5.48 17.76 5.93
CA GLU A 159 6.40 16.67 5.63
C GLU A 159 6.90 16.02 6.94
N ARG A 160 6.86 14.68 7.02
CA ARG A 160 7.21 13.97 8.24
C ARG A 160 7.55 12.52 7.99
N ASP A 161 8.25 11.92 8.93
CA ASP A 161 8.43 10.47 8.97
C ASP A 161 7.10 9.76 9.30
N ALA A 162 6.95 8.58 8.75
CA ALA A 162 5.85 7.67 9.01
C ALA A 162 6.39 6.28 9.36
N GLY A 163 5.59 5.49 10.07
CA GLY A 163 5.92 4.09 10.28
C GLY A 163 5.77 3.28 8.99
N TRP A 164 4.74 3.61 8.20
CA TRP A 164 4.46 3.03 6.90
C TRP A 164 3.64 3.98 6.04
N LEU A 165 3.69 3.77 4.74
CA LEU A 165 3.00 4.53 3.70
C LEU A 165 2.09 3.60 2.92
N SER A 166 0.94 4.11 2.47
CA SER A 166 -0.01 3.30 1.69
C SER A 166 0.58 2.83 0.37
N GLY A 167 0.48 1.54 0.12
CA GLY A 167 0.86 0.92 -1.15
C GLY A 167 0.03 1.41 -2.35
N ALA A 168 -1.07 2.14 -2.13
CA ALA A 168 -1.85 2.70 -3.23
C ALA A 168 -1.05 3.70 -4.09
N CYS A 169 -0.11 4.43 -3.48
CA CYS A 169 0.80 5.33 -4.20
C CYS A 169 2.06 5.55 -3.36
N ILE A 170 3.19 4.96 -3.75
CA ILE A 170 4.45 5.01 -3.01
C ILE A 170 5.64 4.99 -3.96
N LEU A 171 6.60 5.88 -3.75
CA LEU A 171 7.90 5.88 -4.41
C LEU A 171 8.92 5.20 -3.51
N LEU A 172 9.60 4.19 -4.01
CA LEU A 172 10.58 3.38 -3.29
C LEU A 172 11.97 3.58 -3.89
N ARG A 173 12.96 3.80 -3.05
CA ARG A 173 14.37 3.74 -3.49
C ARG A 173 14.72 2.30 -3.83
N ARG A 174 15.22 2.05 -5.03
CA ARG A 174 15.57 0.71 -5.52
C ARG A 174 16.46 -0.05 -4.53
N THR A 175 17.53 0.57 -4.06
CA THR A 175 18.47 -0.06 -3.11
C THR A 175 17.82 -0.37 -1.77
N ALA A 176 16.87 0.44 -1.29
CA ALA A 176 16.13 0.17 -0.07
C ALA A 176 15.15 -1.00 -0.23
N PHE A 177 14.44 -1.04 -1.37
CA PHE A 177 13.53 -2.13 -1.72
C PHE A 177 14.26 -3.48 -1.80
N ASP A 178 15.40 -3.51 -2.51
CA ASP A 178 16.21 -4.71 -2.67
C ASP A 178 16.83 -5.15 -1.33
N ALA A 179 17.29 -4.21 -0.50
CA ALA A 179 17.88 -4.52 0.81
C ALA A 179 16.92 -5.21 1.77
N VAL A 180 15.62 -4.97 1.66
CA VAL A 180 14.60 -5.64 2.49
C VAL A 180 13.93 -6.83 1.78
N GLY A 181 14.35 -7.15 0.55
CA GLY A 181 13.83 -8.27 -0.24
C GLY A 181 12.44 -8.04 -0.84
N GLY A 182 12.07 -6.77 -1.10
CA GLY A 182 10.79 -6.43 -1.69
C GLY A 182 9.59 -6.61 -0.76
N PHE A 183 8.40 -6.81 -1.32
CA PHE A 183 7.20 -7.17 -0.57
C PHE A 183 7.26 -8.62 -0.10
N ASP A 184 6.68 -8.93 1.07
CA ASP A 184 6.55 -10.31 1.55
C ASP A 184 5.36 -11.00 0.84
N ASP A 185 5.64 -11.97 -0.03
CA ASP A 185 4.64 -12.71 -0.82
C ASP A 185 3.64 -13.52 0.03
N GLY A 186 3.88 -13.63 1.32
CA GLY A 186 2.93 -14.25 2.23
C GLY A 186 1.70 -13.39 2.52
N PHE A 187 1.69 -12.11 2.15
CA PHE A 187 0.52 -11.25 2.21
C PHE A 187 -0.15 -11.21 0.83
N PHE A 188 -1.36 -11.77 0.75
CA PHE A 188 -2.13 -11.70 -0.50
C PHE A 188 -2.60 -10.28 -0.81
N MET A 189 -3.18 -9.62 0.20
CA MET A 189 -3.67 -8.24 0.13
C MET A 189 -3.84 -7.67 1.54
N TYR A 190 -3.56 -6.38 1.71
CA TYR A 190 -3.51 -5.66 2.99
C TYR A 190 -2.34 -6.09 3.88
N PHE A 191 -1.80 -5.16 4.64
CA PHE A 191 -0.63 -5.31 5.52
C PHE A 191 0.72 -5.56 4.81
N GLU A 192 0.75 -5.81 3.50
CA GLU A 192 2.00 -5.91 2.74
C GLU A 192 2.78 -4.58 2.78
N ASP A 193 2.09 -3.45 2.72
CA ASP A 193 2.64 -2.11 2.83
C ASP A 193 3.08 -1.77 4.26
N VAL A 194 2.32 -2.20 5.26
CA VAL A 194 2.68 -2.11 6.68
C VAL A 194 3.97 -2.90 6.95
N ASP A 195 4.06 -4.12 6.45
CA ASP A 195 5.22 -4.99 6.58
C ASP A 195 6.46 -4.41 5.88
N LEU A 196 6.27 -3.90 4.66
CA LEU A 196 7.36 -3.24 3.92
C LEU A 196 7.90 -2.03 4.69
N GLY A 197 7.02 -1.12 5.12
CA GLY A 197 7.41 0.06 5.89
C GLY A 197 8.11 -0.28 7.20
N PHE A 198 7.65 -1.31 7.88
CA PHE A 198 8.29 -1.81 9.11
C PHE A 198 9.69 -2.37 8.83
N ARG A 199 9.86 -3.21 7.79
CA ARG A 199 11.18 -3.77 7.43
C ARG A 199 12.15 -2.70 6.94
N LEU A 200 11.68 -1.71 6.20
CA LEU A 200 12.48 -0.53 5.83
C LEU A 200 12.99 0.17 7.08
N GLY A 201 12.12 0.46 8.06
CA GLY A 201 12.52 1.07 9.33
C GLY A 201 13.53 0.25 10.12
N LEU A 202 13.40 -1.08 10.17
CA LEU A 202 14.40 -1.97 10.79
C LEU A 202 15.73 -1.95 10.05
N GLY A 203 15.70 -1.77 8.73
CA GLY A 203 16.90 -1.63 7.89
C GLY A 203 17.56 -0.23 7.96
N GLY A 204 17.05 0.67 8.79
CA GLY A 204 17.58 2.04 8.92
C GLY A 204 17.10 3.00 7.84
N TRP A 205 16.12 2.59 6.99
CA TRP A 205 15.51 3.44 5.99
C TRP A 205 14.33 4.24 6.56
N ARG A 206 14.16 5.47 6.08
CA ARG A 206 13.05 6.35 6.45
C ARG A 206 11.89 6.17 5.48
N ASN A 207 10.67 6.15 6.00
CA ASN A 207 9.42 6.30 5.24
C ASN A 207 8.96 7.75 5.42
N VAL A 208 8.88 8.53 4.37
CA VAL A 208 8.61 9.97 4.43
C VAL A 208 7.29 10.31 3.73
N PHE A 209 6.40 10.97 4.44
CA PHE A 209 5.19 11.56 3.87
C PHE A 209 5.51 12.94 3.30
N VAL A 210 5.14 13.15 2.03
CA VAL A 210 5.45 14.35 1.24
C VAL A 210 4.15 15.04 0.79
N PRO A 211 3.60 15.96 1.59
CA PRO A 211 2.32 16.59 1.28
C PRO A 211 2.34 17.56 0.10
N SER A 212 3.53 18.02 -0.32
CA SER A 212 3.71 18.85 -1.52
C SER A 212 3.53 18.07 -2.82
N ALA A 213 3.70 16.74 -2.80
CA ALA A 213 3.26 15.84 -3.85
C ALA A 213 1.82 15.39 -3.55
N ALA A 214 0.93 15.47 -4.53
CA ALA A 214 -0.46 15.08 -4.33
C ALA A 214 -0.97 14.21 -5.47
N VAL A 215 -1.94 13.35 -5.15
CA VAL A 215 -2.61 12.46 -6.09
C VAL A 215 -4.06 12.29 -5.69
N GLU A 216 -4.92 11.95 -6.68
CA GLU A 216 -6.29 11.56 -6.45
C GLU A 216 -6.42 10.04 -6.55
N HIS A 217 -7.17 9.43 -5.65
CA HIS A 217 -7.42 7.98 -5.63
C HIS A 217 -8.91 7.74 -5.48
N GLU A 218 -9.54 7.22 -6.51
CA GLU A 218 -10.99 6.96 -6.50
C GLU A 218 -11.39 5.96 -5.43
N GLY A 219 -10.56 4.99 -5.17
CA GLY A 219 -10.71 3.98 -4.11
C GLY A 219 -11.89 3.03 -4.29
N GLY A 220 -11.61 1.75 -4.18
CA GLY A 220 -12.67 0.73 -4.05
C GLY A 220 -13.24 0.15 -5.34
N HIS A 221 -12.69 0.43 -6.53
CA HIS A 221 -13.16 -0.19 -7.78
C HIS A 221 -13.18 -1.73 -7.69
N SER A 222 -12.05 -2.34 -7.36
CA SER A 222 -11.94 -3.81 -7.27
C SER A 222 -12.50 -4.40 -5.97
N THR A 223 -12.57 -3.60 -4.89
CA THR A 223 -12.92 -4.09 -3.54
C THR A 223 -14.43 -4.09 -3.27
N ARG A 224 -15.20 -3.22 -3.93
CA ARG A 224 -16.66 -3.15 -3.74
C ARG A 224 -17.38 -4.40 -4.25
N GLN A 225 -16.91 -5.02 -5.33
CA GLN A 225 -17.51 -6.20 -5.94
C GLN A 225 -17.23 -7.52 -5.19
N HIS A 226 -16.18 -7.58 -4.33
CA HIS A 226 -15.72 -8.79 -3.65
C HIS A 226 -15.60 -8.61 -2.13
N SER A 227 -16.54 -7.92 -1.51
CA SER A 227 -16.46 -7.48 -0.12
C SER A 227 -16.20 -8.60 0.91
N THR A 228 -16.75 -9.81 0.72
CA THR A 228 -16.58 -10.93 1.67
C THR A 228 -15.18 -11.53 1.57
N SER A 229 -14.67 -11.77 0.36
CA SER A 229 -13.30 -12.27 0.15
C SER A 229 -12.26 -11.27 0.62
N MET A 230 -12.51 -9.97 0.46
CA MET A 230 -11.63 -8.91 0.94
C MET A 230 -11.58 -8.82 2.48
N ILE A 231 -12.70 -9.05 3.16
CA ILE A 231 -12.74 -9.15 4.63
C ILE A 231 -11.90 -10.34 5.10
N ALA A 232 -12.05 -11.50 4.46
CA ALA A 232 -11.26 -12.69 4.79
C ALA A 232 -9.76 -12.45 4.55
N ALA A 233 -9.38 -11.85 3.41
CA ALA A 233 -7.99 -11.49 3.10
C ALA A 233 -7.42 -10.52 4.14
N HIS A 234 -8.16 -9.48 4.52
CA HIS A 234 -7.73 -8.53 5.54
C HIS A 234 -7.48 -9.21 6.91
N HIS A 235 -8.37 -10.10 7.35
CA HIS A 235 -8.18 -10.81 8.61
C HIS A 235 -7.04 -11.83 8.54
N ALA A 236 -6.86 -12.51 7.40
CA ALA A 236 -5.72 -13.41 7.18
C ALA A 236 -4.40 -12.64 7.26
N SER A 237 -4.30 -11.51 6.59
CA SER A 237 -3.12 -10.65 6.60
C SER A 237 -2.85 -10.04 7.98
N ALA A 238 -3.91 -9.62 8.70
CA ALA A 238 -3.77 -9.16 10.08
C ALA A 238 -3.19 -10.25 11.01
N ARG A 239 -3.67 -11.51 10.87
CA ARG A 239 -3.11 -12.65 11.63
C ARG A 239 -1.64 -12.87 11.29
N ARG A 240 -1.28 -12.90 10.00
CA ARG A 240 0.11 -13.04 9.56
C ARG A 240 1.00 -11.93 10.13
N TRP A 241 0.53 -10.68 10.10
CA TRP A 241 1.24 -9.55 10.68
C TRP A 241 1.53 -9.76 12.17
N VAL A 242 0.52 -10.16 12.95
CA VAL A 242 0.68 -10.45 14.39
C VAL A 242 1.65 -11.60 14.62
N ASP A 243 1.56 -12.70 13.87
CA ASP A 243 2.46 -13.84 13.98
C ASP A 243 3.91 -13.45 13.67
N LYS A 244 4.12 -12.71 12.60
CA LYS A 244 5.46 -12.26 12.17
C LYS A 244 6.07 -11.26 13.16
N ARG A 245 5.27 -10.28 13.61
CA ARG A 245 5.73 -9.19 14.48
C ARG A 245 6.00 -9.63 15.91
N TYR A 246 5.28 -10.63 16.39
CA TYR A 246 5.32 -11.11 17.77
C TYR A 246 5.64 -12.61 17.83
N SER A 247 6.62 -13.07 17.06
CA SER A 247 6.96 -14.50 16.90
C SER A 247 7.61 -15.13 18.14
N GLY A 248 8.17 -14.33 19.08
CA GLY A 248 8.84 -14.83 20.27
C GLY A 248 7.91 -15.58 21.24
N ILE A 249 8.45 -16.58 21.98
CA ILE A 249 7.68 -17.39 22.93
C ILE A 249 7.01 -16.56 24.04
N VAL A 250 7.63 -15.47 24.45
CA VAL A 250 7.11 -14.53 25.46
C VAL A 250 5.78 -13.91 25.01
N TRP A 251 5.60 -13.77 23.71
CA TRP A 251 4.39 -13.18 23.13
C TRP A 251 3.27 -14.18 22.87
N TRP A 252 3.49 -15.47 23.11
CA TRP A 252 2.51 -16.52 22.83
C TRP A 252 1.13 -16.27 23.46
N PRO A 253 0.99 -15.89 24.75
CA PRO A 253 -0.35 -15.70 25.33
C PRO A 253 -1.11 -14.53 24.69
N VAL A 254 -0.40 -13.40 24.46
CA VAL A 254 -1.00 -12.21 23.86
C VAL A 254 -1.36 -12.48 22.40
N ARG A 255 -0.46 -13.14 21.66
CA ARG A 255 -0.73 -13.56 20.27
C ARG A 255 -1.96 -14.46 20.19
N PHE A 256 -2.08 -15.45 21.07
CA PHE A 256 -3.24 -16.35 21.12
C PHE A 256 -4.55 -15.58 21.31
N ILE A 257 -4.62 -14.66 22.27
CA ILE A 257 -5.82 -13.85 22.55
C ILE A 257 -6.19 -13.01 21.31
N VAL A 258 -5.21 -12.34 20.68
CA VAL A 258 -5.44 -11.52 19.49
C VAL A 258 -5.92 -12.37 18.31
N MET A 259 -5.33 -13.55 18.10
CA MET A 259 -5.72 -14.49 17.04
C MET A 259 -7.15 -14.99 17.22
N VAL A 260 -7.55 -15.33 18.44
CA VAL A 260 -8.94 -15.71 18.77
C VAL A 260 -9.89 -14.54 18.51
N GLY A 261 -9.54 -13.34 18.98
CA GLY A 261 -10.34 -12.12 18.75
C GLY A 261 -10.55 -11.81 17.27
N LEU A 262 -9.50 -11.92 16.45
CA LEU A 262 -9.59 -11.72 15.00
C LEU A 262 -10.50 -12.77 14.31
N ARG A 263 -10.42 -14.05 14.72
CA ARG A 263 -11.30 -15.11 14.19
C ARG A 263 -12.77 -14.88 14.55
N LEU A 264 -13.05 -14.51 15.79
CA LEU A 264 -14.41 -14.21 16.23
C LEU A 264 -15.01 -13.01 15.48
N ARG A 265 -14.21 -11.95 15.28
CA ARG A 265 -14.64 -10.77 14.52
C ARG A 265 -14.87 -11.08 13.04
N GLU A 266 -14.04 -11.90 12.43
CA GLU A 266 -14.22 -12.39 11.06
C GLU A 266 -15.56 -13.14 10.93
N SER A 267 -15.80 -14.10 11.83
CA SER A 267 -17.04 -14.89 11.86
C SER A 267 -18.30 -14.04 12.10
N ALA A 268 -18.20 -13.02 12.94
CA ALA A 268 -19.32 -12.10 13.19
C ALA A 268 -19.65 -11.25 11.95
N LYS A 269 -18.63 -10.70 11.28
CA LYS A 269 -18.83 -9.87 10.07
C LYS A 269 -19.30 -10.65 8.86
N THR A 270 -18.90 -11.93 8.73
CA THR A 270 -19.38 -12.81 7.65
C THR A 270 -20.82 -13.30 7.84
N ARG A 271 -21.33 -13.31 9.09
CA ARG A 271 -22.73 -13.70 9.39
C ARG A 271 -23.74 -12.55 9.28
N GLN A 272 -23.28 -11.30 9.28
CA GLN A 272 -24.14 -10.10 9.21
C GLN A 272 -24.44 -9.66 7.76
N ARG A 273 -23.96 -10.39 6.77
CA ARG A 273 -24.18 -10.16 5.33
C ARG A 273 -24.71 -11.42 4.65
#